data_b532eadc726a4d29f42cabe9cf3cf822
#
_entry.id   b532eadc726a4d29f42cabe9cf3cf822
#
_cell.length_a   1.000
_cell.length_b   1.000
_cell.length_c   1.000
_cell.angle_alpha   90.00
_cell.angle_beta   90.00
_cell.angle_gamma   90.00
#
_symmetry.space_group_name_H-M   'P 1'
#
loop_
_entity.id
_entity.type
_entity.pdbx_description
1 polymer ?
#
loop_
_entity_poly.entity_id
_entity_poly.type
_entity_poly.pdbx_seq_one_letter_code
_entity_poly.pdbx_strand_id
1 'polypeptide(L)'
;SQETGGGNAADESDYMKNIAYDMTDAIMETYKALDAKQCSDVAKLIISSRKICIFGVGNSSIAPAMFKVKLARTGINADNSGDTHLQTIITSNLNSEDLLILISVSGATKDIINLAEIAKKNGTPIVVITNYNKSPLAKYADYLFLTCRKEGVYEGGSMATVCAQSYIVDVLCATV
;
A
#
# COMPACT_ATOMS: atom_id res chain seq x y z
N SER A 1 -21.89 -33.77 38.54
CA SER A 1 -22.44 -33.08 37.37
C SER A 1 -21.36 -32.21 36.72
N GLN A 2 -20.81 -32.76 35.67
CA GLN A 2 -19.91 -32.07 34.74
C GLN A 2 -20.80 -31.41 33.68
N GLU A 3 -20.75 -30.11 33.59
CA GLU A 3 -21.14 -29.40 32.37
C GLU A 3 -19.88 -28.98 31.63
N THR A 4 -19.57 -29.75 30.61
CA THR A 4 -18.53 -29.47 29.64
C THR A 4 -19.01 -28.35 28.72
N GLY A 5 -18.21 -27.27 28.66
CA GLY A 5 -18.43 -26.15 27.78
C GLY A 5 -18.45 -26.55 26.31
N GLY A 6 -19.63 -26.54 25.74
CA GLY A 6 -19.82 -26.51 24.30
C GLY A 6 -19.60 -25.09 23.81
N GLY A 7 -18.34 -24.70 23.53
CA GLY A 7 -18.03 -23.54 22.72
C GLY A 7 -18.57 -23.80 21.31
N ASN A 8 -19.47 -22.97 20.85
CA ASN A 8 -20.27 -23.13 19.63
C ASN A 8 -19.41 -23.24 18.38
N ALA A 9 -19.38 -24.40 17.73
CA ALA A 9 -18.85 -24.59 16.38
C ALA A 9 -19.53 -23.67 15.34
N ALA A 10 -20.73 -23.18 15.60
CA ALA A 10 -21.42 -22.18 14.81
C ALA A 10 -20.75 -20.79 14.91
N ASP A 11 -20.23 -20.44 16.09
CA ASP A 11 -19.55 -19.16 16.33
C ASP A 11 -18.17 -19.10 15.66
N GLU A 12 -17.45 -20.25 15.64
CA GLU A 12 -16.17 -20.37 14.96
C GLU A 12 -16.30 -20.31 13.41
N SER A 13 -17.37 -20.84 12.85
CA SER A 13 -17.68 -20.76 11.42
C SER A 13 -18.01 -19.32 10.99
N ASP A 14 -18.65 -18.54 11.84
CA ASP A 14 -19.09 -17.19 11.51
C ASP A 14 -17.92 -16.19 11.43
N TYR A 15 -16.93 -16.26 12.34
CA TYR A 15 -15.80 -15.33 12.24
C TYR A 15 -14.86 -15.65 11.05
N MET A 16 -14.66 -16.95 10.72
CA MET A 16 -13.90 -17.33 9.53
C MET A 16 -14.53 -16.78 8.26
N LYS A 17 -15.86 -16.90 8.15
CA LYS A 17 -16.63 -16.39 7.03
C LYS A 17 -16.55 -14.85 6.95
N ASN A 18 -16.67 -14.17 8.08
CA ASN A 18 -16.60 -12.71 8.15
C ASN A 18 -15.21 -12.19 7.71
N ILE A 19 -14.12 -12.83 8.14
CA ILE A 19 -12.77 -12.49 7.70
C ILE A 19 -12.62 -12.66 6.17
N ALA A 20 -13.12 -13.75 5.61
CA ALA A 20 -13.09 -13.99 4.17
C ALA A 20 -13.89 -12.95 3.39
N TYR A 21 -15.06 -12.56 3.90
CA TYR A 21 -15.87 -11.48 3.30
C TYR A 21 -15.17 -10.14 3.36
N ASP A 22 -14.59 -9.77 4.50
CA ASP A 22 -13.89 -8.50 4.66
C ASP A 22 -12.71 -8.37 3.67
N MET A 23 -11.93 -9.43 3.51
CA MET A 23 -10.82 -9.46 2.55
C MET A 23 -11.31 -9.36 1.11
N THR A 24 -12.35 -10.11 0.75
CA THR A 24 -12.91 -10.12 -0.60
C THR A 24 -13.55 -8.78 -0.94
N ASP A 25 -14.34 -8.22 -0.01
CA ASP A 25 -14.99 -6.92 -0.18
C ASP A 25 -13.96 -5.80 -0.36
N ALA A 26 -12.89 -5.80 0.44
CA ALA A 26 -11.81 -4.81 0.33
C ALA A 26 -11.13 -4.85 -1.05
N ILE A 27 -10.88 -6.04 -1.60
CA ILE A 27 -10.33 -6.20 -2.95
C ILE A 27 -11.34 -5.70 -4.00
N MET A 28 -12.61 -6.09 -3.92
CA MET A 28 -13.61 -5.73 -4.91
C MET A 28 -13.93 -4.23 -4.91
N GLU A 29 -14.00 -3.60 -3.74
CA GLU A 29 -14.21 -2.15 -3.66
C GLU A 29 -12.97 -1.38 -4.16
N THR A 30 -11.77 -1.87 -3.90
CA THR A 30 -10.53 -1.31 -4.45
C THR A 30 -10.49 -1.45 -5.96
N TYR A 31 -10.89 -2.60 -6.51
CA TYR A 31 -11.02 -2.81 -7.97
C TYR A 31 -11.92 -1.76 -8.63
N LYS A 32 -13.07 -1.45 -8.03
CA LYS A 32 -14.02 -0.45 -8.56
C LYS A 32 -13.45 0.96 -8.57
N ALA A 33 -12.50 1.26 -7.68
CA ALA A 33 -11.85 2.56 -7.58
C ALA A 33 -10.63 2.71 -8.49
N LEU A 34 -10.13 1.61 -9.10
CA LEU A 34 -8.97 1.66 -9.97
C LEU A 34 -9.29 2.22 -11.35
N ASP A 35 -8.41 3.07 -11.84
CA ASP A 35 -8.39 3.57 -13.21
C ASP A 35 -7.30 2.87 -14.02
N ALA A 36 -7.69 2.19 -15.10
CA ALA A 36 -6.77 1.42 -15.94
C ALA A 36 -5.71 2.30 -16.61
N LYS A 37 -6.09 3.53 -17.00
CA LYS A 37 -5.13 4.48 -17.58
C LYS A 37 -4.09 4.90 -16.56
N GLN A 38 -4.50 5.21 -15.34
CA GLN A 38 -3.59 5.55 -14.25
C GLN A 38 -2.62 4.39 -13.94
N CYS A 39 -3.11 3.15 -13.92
CA CYS A 39 -2.25 1.97 -13.75
C CYS A 39 -1.20 1.87 -14.87
N SER A 40 -1.61 2.06 -16.13
CA SER A 40 -0.70 2.06 -17.27
C SER A 40 0.34 3.18 -17.21
N ASP A 41 -0.06 4.39 -16.81
CA ASP A 41 0.85 5.52 -16.69
C ASP A 41 1.89 5.28 -15.58
N VAL A 42 1.48 4.73 -14.44
CA VAL A 42 2.40 4.36 -13.35
C VAL A 42 3.32 3.20 -13.74
N ALA A 43 2.83 2.21 -14.49
CA ALA A 43 3.68 1.13 -15.00
C ALA A 43 4.78 1.66 -15.92
N LYS A 44 4.48 2.58 -16.82
CA LYS A 44 5.49 3.24 -17.67
C LYS A 44 6.51 4.01 -16.82
N LEU A 45 6.05 4.69 -15.78
CA LEU A 45 6.91 5.42 -14.86
C LEU A 45 7.84 4.47 -14.10
N ILE A 46 7.34 3.32 -13.65
CA ILE A 46 8.17 2.26 -13.03
C ILE A 46 9.26 1.80 -13.99
N ILE A 47 8.91 1.51 -15.26
CA ILE A 47 9.86 1.03 -16.27
C ILE A 47 10.92 2.08 -16.60
N SER A 48 10.56 3.35 -16.67
CA SER A 48 11.46 4.43 -17.10
C SER A 48 12.28 5.05 -15.99
N SER A 49 11.97 4.79 -14.73
CA SER A 49 12.65 5.41 -13.60
C SER A 49 14.07 4.85 -13.41
N ARG A 50 15.00 5.74 -13.14
CA ARG A 50 16.40 5.39 -12.83
C ARG A 50 16.50 4.61 -11.51
N LYS A 51 15.73 5.02 -10.51
CA LYS A 51 15.66 4.41 -9.18
C LYS A 51 14.22 4.41 -8.69
N ILE A 52 13.81 3.32 -8.05
CA ILE A 52 12.48 3.18 -7.45
C ILE A 52 12.64 2.94 -5.96
N CYS A 53 11.95 3.72 -5.16
CA CYS A 53 11.88 3.53 -3.71
C CYS A 53 10.44 3.30 -3.29
N ILE A 54 10.20 2.28 -2.47
CA ILE A 54 8.86 1.88 -2.04
C ILE A 54 8.86 1.80 -0.52
N PHE A 55 8.17 2.71 0.15
CA PHE A 55 8.21 2.81 1.61
C PHE A 55 6.82 2.78 2.24
N GLY A 56 6.78 2.23 3.42
CA GLY A 56 5.66 2.21 4.34
C GLY A 56 6.15 1.82 5.72
N VAL A 57 5.35 2.02 6.75
CA VAL A 57 5.69 1.70 8.13
C VAL A 57 4.63 0.83 8.80
N GLY A 58 5.02 0.04 9.80
CA GLY A 58 4.13 -0.89 10.48
C GLY A 58 3.53 -1.91 9.50
N ASN A 59 2.23 -2.16 9.57
CA ASN A 59 1.54 -3.08 8.65
C ASN A 59 1.61 -2.61 7.19
N SER A 60 1.76 -1.32 6.94
CA SER A 60 1.97 -0.79 5.59
C SER A 60 3.38 -1.05 5.03
N SER A 61 4.26 -1.75 5.73
CA SER A 61 5.56 -2.21 5.22
C SER A 61 5.48 -3.55 4.46
N ILE A 62 4.38 -4.28 4.60
CA ILE A 62 4.17 -5.59 3.95
C ILE A 62 4.05 -5.43 2.43
N ALA A 63 3.18 -4.55 1.97
CA ALA A 63 2.98 -4.31 0.55
C ALA A 63 4.25 -3.77 -0.17
N PRO A 64 5.02 -2.81 0.38
CA PRO A 64 6.33 -2.42 -0.16
C PRO A 64 7.31 -3.57 -0.33
N ALA A 65 7.43 -4.46 0.66
CA ALA A 65 8.32 -5.61 0.60
C ALA A 65 7.92 -6.58 -0.50
N MET A 66 6.62 -6.87 -0.62
CA MET A 66 6.08 -7.70 -1.69
C MET A 66 6.30 -7.05 -3.07
N PHE A 67 6.07 -5.75 -3.20
CA PHE A 67 6.25 -5.01 -4.45
C PHE A 67 7.69 -5.10 -4.95
N LYS A 68 8.66 -4.85 -4.05
CA LYS A 68 10.09 -5.02 -4.36
C LYS A 68 10.40 -6.40 -4.91
N VAL A 69 9.91 -7.48 -4.27
CA VAL A 69 10.15 -8.86 -4.72
C VAL A 69 9.53 -9.12 -6.09
N LYS A 70 8.33 -8.61 -6.34
CA LYS A 70 7.65 -8.77 -7.63
C LYS A 70 8.37 -8.04 -8.76
N LEU A 71 8.79 -6.80 -8.55
CA LEU A 71 9.59 -6.04 -9.52
C LEU A 71 10.92 -6.72 -9.81
N ALA A 72 11.60 -7.26 -8.80
CA ALA A 72 12.85 -7.98 -9.00
C ALA A 72 12.71 -9.18 -9.94
N ARG A 73 11.55 -9.84 -10.00
CA ARG A 73 11.26 -10.94 -10.94
C ARG A 73 11.18 -10.48 -12.39
N THR A 74 10.90 -9.21 -12.64
CA THR A 74 10.90 -8.60 -13.98
C THR A 74 12.24 -7.93 -14.33
N GLY A 75 13.23 -8.06 -13.45
CA GLY A 75 14.55 -7.43 -13.63
C GLY A 75 14.62 -5.97 -13.15
N ILE A 76 13.56 -5.45 -12.56
CA ILE A 76 13.50 -4.08 -12.04
C ILE A 76 13.89 -4.07 -10.57
N ASN A 77 14.91 -3.28 -10.23
CA ASN A 77 15.38 -3.13 -8.86
C ASN A 77 14.65 -1.97 -8.17
N ALA A 78 14.16 -2.23 -6.96
CA ALA A 78 13.55 -1.21 -6.11
C ALA A 78 14.16 -1.28 -4.70
N ASP A 79 14.32 -0.12 -4.06
CA ASP A 79 14.73 -0.02 -2.68
C ASP A 79 13.50 -0.06 -1.75
N ASN A 80 13.64 -0.82 -0.68
CA ASN A 80 12.68 -0.84 0.43
C ASN A 80 13.46 -0.96 1.74
N SER A 81 13.09 -0.19 2.74
CA SER A 81 13.65 -0.25 4.09
C SER A 81 12.54 -0.12 5.11
N GLY A 82 12.65 -0.86 6.21
CA GLY A 82 11.81 -0.69 7.40
C GLY A 82 12.33 0.40 8.36
N ASP A 83 13.54 0.88 8.17
CA ASP A 83 14.15 1.93 8.99
C ASP A 83 13.79 3.32 8.43
N THR A 84 13.04 4.10 9.22
CA THR A 84 12.54 5.43 8.81
C THR A 84 13.66 6.45 8.63
N HIS A 85 14.77 6.31 9.36
CA HIS A 85 15.94 7.16 9.19
C HIS A 85 16.62 6.89 7.84
N LEU A 86 16.81 5.62 7.50
CA LEU A 86 17.36 5.22 6.21
C LEU A 86 16.43 5.61 5.05
N GLN A 87 15.11 5.46 5.22
CA GLN A 87 14.13 5.96 4.24
C GLN A 87 14.34 7.46 3.96
N THR A 88 14.56 8.25 5.01
CA THR A 88 14.80 9.70 4.88
C THR A 88 16.10 10.00 4.12
N ILE A 89 17.20 9.30 4.45
CA ILE A 89 18.49 9.44 3.75
C ILE A 89 18.34 9.10 2.27
N ILE A 90 17.69 7.99 1.95
CA ILE A 90 17.48 7.54 0.57
C ILE A 90 16.64 8.57 -0.19
N THR A 91 15.52 9.01 0.39
CA THR A 91 14.59 9.96 -0.24
C THR A 91 15.26 11.32 -0.51
N SER A 92 16.13 11.77 0.39
CA SER A 92 16.87 13.04 0.22
C SER A 92 17.80 13.05 -1.00
N ASN A 93 18.17 11.89 -1.53
CA ASN A 93 19.03 11.73 -2.70
C ASN A 93 18.27 11.39 -3.99
N LEU A 94 16.93 11.36 -3.96
CA LEU A 94 16.10 11.18 -5.14
C LEU A 94 15.99 12.51 -5.93
N ASN A 95 15.68 12.38 -7.22
CA ASN A 95 15.48 13.50 -8.13
C ASN A 95 14.32 13.20 -9.13
N SER A 96 14.17 14.04 -10.14
CA SER A 96 13.09 13.94 -11.13
C SER A 96 13.15 12.69 -12.04
N GLU A 97 14.26 11.97 -12.09
CA GLU A 97 14.43 10.72 -12.86
C GLU A 97 14.09 9.47 -12.04
N ASP A 98 13.78 9.65 -10.75
CA ASP A 98 13.47 8.59 -9.81
C ASP A 98 11.96 8.51 -9.54
N LEU A 99 11.53 7.47 -8.83
CA LEU A 99 10.15 7.27 -8.41
C LEU A 99 10.10 6.93 -6.93
N LEU A 100 9.25 7.64 -6.20
CA LEU A 100 8.90 7.31 -4.82
C LEU A 100 7.47 6.79 -4.74
N ILE A 101 7.29 5.60 -4.18
CA ILE A 101 5.99 4.99 -3.91
C ILE A 101 5.81 4.92 -2.40
N LEU A 102 4.76 5.56 -1.89
CA LEU A 102 4.45 5.63 -0.46
C LEU A 102 3.14 4.93 -0.17
N ILE A 103 3.17 4.01 0.80
CA ILE A 103 1.99 3.24 1.23
C ILE A 103 1.69 3.57 2.68
N SER A 104 0.50 4.12 2.94
CA SER A 104 0.04 4.47 4.29
C SER A 104 -1.48 4.39 4.36
N VAL A 105 -2.02 3.54 5.23
CA VAL A 105 -3.47 3.36 5.40
C VAL A 105 -4.15 4.69 5.73
N SER A 106 -3.70 5.37 6.78
CA SER A 106 -4.28 6.65 7.22
C SER A 106 -3.88 7.84 6.35
N GLY A 107 -2.73 7.74 5.66
CA GLY A 107 -2.11 8.88 4.99
C GLY A 107 -1.74 10.04 5.94
N ALA A 108 -1.64 9.76 7.25
CA ALA A 108 -1.35 10.75 8.30
C ALA A 108 -0.07 10.43 9.09
N THR A 109 0.66 9.39 8.72
CA THR A 109 1.92 8.99 9.37
C THR A 109 2.99 10.04 9.09
N LYS A 110 3.49 10.68 10.15
CA LYS A 110 4.42 11.82 10.05
C LYS A 110 5.69 11.49 9.27
N ASP A 111 6.30 10.33 9.53
CA ASP A 111 7.52 9.93 8.82
C ASP A 111 7.28 9.80 7.32
N ILE A 112 6.18 9.21 6.90
CA ILE A 112 5.82 9.06 5.49
C ILE A 112 5.49 10.41 4.83
N ILE A 113 4.81 11.31 5.53
CA ILE A 113 4.55 12.68 5.06
C ILE A 113 5.87 13.44 4.85
N ASN A 114 6.82 13.31 5.79
CA ASN A 114 8.14 13.92 5.66
C ASN A 114 8.88 13.43 4.40
N LEU A 115 8.80 12.14 4.07
CA LEU A 115 9.37 11.62 2.81
C LEU A 115 8.73 12.26 1.59
N ALA A 116 7.40 12.41 1.59
CA ALA A 116 6.68 13.06 0.50
C ALA A 116 7.08 14.54 0.34
N GLU A 117 7.28 15.27 1.43
CA GLU A 117 7.75 16.66 1.42
C GLU A 117 9.15 16.79 0.81
N ILE A 118 10.07 15.92 1.21
CA ILE A 118 11.44 15.88 0.68
C ILE A 118 11.40 15.58 -0.82
N ALA A 119 10.70 14.53 -1.23
CA ALA A 119 10.60 14.12 -2.63
C ALA A 119 9.98 15.24 -3.49
N LYS A 120 8.95 15.91 -3.00
CA LYS A 120 8.32 17.03 -3.71
C LYS A 120 9.30 18.19 -3.95
N LYS A 121 10.10 18.55 -2.95
CA LYS A 121 11.16 19.55 -3.09
C LYS A 121 12.21 19.16 -4.12
N ASN A 122 12.51 17.89 -4.24
CA ASN A 122 13.49 17.35 -5.19
C ASN A 122 12.90 17.14 -6.60
N GLY A 123 11.61 17.39 -6.80
CA GLY A 123 10.92 17.15 -8.07
C GLY A 123 10.72 15.67 -8.40
N THR A 124 10.87 14.78 -7.42
CA THR A 124 10.69 13.33 -7.59
C THR A 124 9.21 13.01 -7.75
N PRO A 125 8.78 12.28 -8.80
CA PRO A 125 7.44 11.76 -8.94
C PRO A 125 7.02 10.90 -7.74
N ILE A 126 5.79 11.08 -7.26
CA ILE A 126 5.26 10.43 -6.06
C ILE A 126 3.98 9.66 -6.40
N VAL A 127 3.99 8.36 -6.14
CA VAL A 127 2.79 7.50 -6.14
C VAL A 127 2.40 7.24 -4.69
N VAL A 128 1.13 7.45 -4.37
CA VAL A 128 0.58 7.21 -3.02
C VAL A 128 -0.50 6.14 -3.08
N ILE A 129 -0.44 5.19 -2.16
CA ILE A 129 -1.50 4.19 -1.91
C ILE A 129 -2.01 4.44 -0.48
N THR A 130 -3.27 4.83 -0.33
CA THR A 130 -3.90 5.16 0.95
C THR A 130 -5.40 4.88 0.95
N ASN A 131 -6.03 4.81 2.13
CA ASN A 131 -7.48 4.67 2.23
C ASN A 131 -8.23 6.01 2.07
N TYR A 132 -7.55 7.14 2.22
CA TYR A 132 -8.21 8.44 2.33
C TYR A 132 -7.70 9.45 1.30
N ASN A 133 -8.56 9.82 0.37
CA ASN A 133 -8.27 10.79 -0.70
C ASN A 133 -7.99 12.22 -0.20
N LYS A 134 -8.44 12.55 1.00
CA LYS A 134 -8.22 13.86 1.65
C LYS A 134 -7.17 13.81 2.76
N SER A 135 -6.39 12.73 2.82
CA SER A 135 -5.31 12.62 3.81
C SER A 135 -4.19 13.65 3.56
N PRO A 136 -3.42 14.01 4.58
CA PRO A 136 -2.25 14.85 4.41
C PRO A 136 -1.27 14.36 3.35
N LEU A 137 -1.06 13.03 3.27
CA LEU A 137 -0.17 12.41 2.30
C LEU A 137 -0.69 12.53 0.86
N ALA A 138 -2.01 12.40 0.67
CA ALA A 138 -2.63 12.45 -0.66
C ALA A 138 -2.36 13.76 -1.42
N LYS A 139 -2.10 14.86 -0.70
CA LYS A 139 -1.78 16.17 -1.28
C LYS A 139 -0.46 16.19 -2.07
N TYR A 140 0.45 15.27 -1.76
CA TYR A 140 1.76 15.17 -2.41
C TYR A 140 1.76 14.22 -3.61
N ALA A 141 0.69 13.45 -3.82
CA ALA A 141 0.60 12.44 -4.86
C ALA A 141 0.54 13.08 -6.25
N ASP A 142 1.41 12.62 -7.16
CA ASP A 142 1.22 12.80 -8.60
C ASP A 142 0.27 11.72 -9.14
N TYR A 143 0.28 10.53 -8.52
CA TYR A 143 -0.69 9.45 -8.75
C TYR A 143 -1.19 8.92 -7.41
N LEU A 144 -2.51 8.90 -7.26
CA LEU A 144 -3.17 8.46 -6.02
C LEU A 144 -4.01 7.20 -6.27
N PHE A 145 -3.69 6.12 -5.56
CA PHE A 145 -4.49 4.90 -5.52
C PHE A 145 -5.19 4.79 -4.19
N LEU A 146 -6.49 4.54 -4.23
CA LEU A 146 -7.30 4.37 -3.03
C LEU A 146 -7.56 2.89 -2.77
N THR A 147 -7.20 2.45 -1.57
CA THR A 147 -7.69 1.20 -1.03
C THR A 147 -9.03 1.47 -0.35
N CYS A 148 -10.07 0.76 -0.76
CA CYS A 148 -11.39 0.92 -0.21
C CYS A 148 -11.62 -0.17 0.85
N ARG A 149 -12.08 0.24 2.03
CA ARG A 149 -12.55 -0.64 3.07
C ARG A 149 -13.82 -0.06 3.68
N LYS A 150 -14.85 -0.87 3.81
CA LYS A 150 -15.96 -0.55 4.72
C LYS A 150 -15.41 -0.60 6.14
N GLU A 151 -15.65 0.45 6.92
CA GLU A 151 -15.26 0.49 8.33
C GLU A 151 -15.91 -0.69 9.06
N GLY A 152 -15.11 -1.67 9.44
CA GLY A 152 -15.53 -2.81 10.26
C GLY A 152 -15.12 -2.59 11.71
N VAL A 153 -15.74 -3.34 12.62
CA VAL A 153 -15.61 -3.22 14.08
C VAL A 153 -14.17 -3.43 14.61
N TYR A 154 -13.25 -3.93 13.79
CA TYR A 154 -11.86 -4.18 14.16
C TYR A 154 -10.94 -3.15 13.49
N GLU A 155 -10.79 -2.00 14.13
CA GLU A 155 -9.78 -1.00 13.76
C GLU A 155 -8.36 -1.49 14.09
N GLY A 156 -7.42 -1.21 13.19
CA GLY A 156 -5.99 -1.37 13.42
C GLY A 156 -5.40 -2.67 12.90
N GLY A 157 -4.92 -2.66 11.66
CA GLY A 157 -4.07 -3.71 11.11
C GLY A 157 -4.81 -4.90 10.50
N SER A 158 -6.04 -4.70 10.07
CA SER A 158 -6.81 -5.74 9.38
C SER A 158 -6.10 -6.24 8.13
N MET A 159 -6.01 -7.55 7.97
CA MET A 159 -5.51 -8.20 6.76
C MET A 159 -6.27 -7.80 5.50
N ALA A 160 -7.54 -7.38 5.62
CA ALA A 160 -8.31 -6.85 4.50
C ALA A 160 -7.63 -5.64 3.85
N THR A 161 -7.06 -4.72 4.65
CA THR A 161 -6.30 -3.57 4.12
C THR A 161 -5.02 -4.02 3.43
N VAL A 162 -4.30 -4.99 4.00
CA VAL A 162 -3.10 -5.58 3.38
C VAL A 162 -3.45 -6.26 2.06
N CYS A 163 -4.58 -6.98 1.99
CA CYS A 163 -5.08 -7.60 0.77
C CYS A 163 -5.40 -6.55 -0.31
N ALA A 164 -6.06 -5.45 0.05
CA ALA A 164 -6.36 -4.36 -0.88
C ALA A 164 -5.09 -3.69 -1.42
N GLN A 165 -4.11 -3.41 -0.56
CA GLN A 165 -2.80 -2.88 -0.98
C GLN A 165 -2.06 -3.87 -1.88
N SER A 166 -2.06 -5.16 -1.51
CA SER A 166 -1.44 -6.23 -2.29
C SER A 166 -2.07 -6.39 -3.67
N TYR A 167 -3.39 -6.22 -3.75
CA TYR A 167 -4.11 -6.23 -5.02
C TYR A 167 -3.64 -5.10 -5.96
N ILE A 168 -3.52 -3.85 -5.46
CA ILE A 168 -2.97 -2.74 -6.27
C ILE A 168 -1.55 -3.06 -6.74
N VAL A 169 -0.70 -3.59 -5.86
CA VAL A 169 0.66 -4.01 -6.21
C VAL A 169 0.65 -5.06 -7.33
N ASP A 170 -0.24 -6.05 -7.25
CA ASP A 170 -0.37 -7.08 -8.27
C ASP A 170 -0.81 -6.51 -9.62
N VAL A 171 -1.79 -5.60 -9.62
CA VAL A 171 -2.23 -4.91 -10.84
C VAL A 171 -1.09 -4.12 -11.46
N LEU A 172 -0.35 -3.33 -10.68
CA LEU A 172 0.77 -2.55 -11.18
C LEU A 172 1.89 -3.44 -11.74
N CYS A 173 2.23 -4.53 -11.05
CA CYS A 173 3.23 -5.49 -11.54
C CYS A 173 2.79 -6.24 -12.80
N ALA A 174 1.51 -6.54 -12.95
CA ALA A 174 0.98 -7.20 -14.14
C ALA A 174 0.93 -6.27 -15.37
N THR A 175 1.01 -4.96 -15.13
CA THR A 175 1.00 -3.94 -16.18
C THR A 175 2.43 -3.57 -16.63
N VAL A 176 3.44 -3.88 -15.81
CA VAL A 176 4.87 -3.74 -16.10
C VAL A 176 5.38 -4.88 -16.97
#